data_7f5d9052063a07d3b032ae6c8807dbe1
#
_entry.id   7f5d9052063a07d3b032ae6c8807dbe1
#
_cell.length_a   1.000
_cell.length_b   1.000
_cell.length_c   1.000
_cell.angle_alpha   90.00
_cell.angle_beta   90.00
_cell.angle_gamma   90.00
#
_symmetry.space_group_name_H-M   'P 1'
#
loop_
_entity.id
_entity.type
_entity.pdbx_description
1 polymer ?
#
loop_
_entity_poly.entity_id
_entity_poly.type
_entity_poly.pdbx_seq_one_letter_code
_entity_poly.pdbx_strand_id
1 'polypeptide(L)'
;SGTRLLVTLDVPELHATASSVLDESQLETLVVGSLADMLPWYKGLALRTLGRGKIAKVTYSQNTLGWKDVLASPAGVDFPAIDAANDIALLQYTGGTTGRPKGAMLGHSQLAINAQQVAGLNPFGDPTAEVFMGALPFFHVFANTALLNHAMVTGASIAMVPRFEAGQVLATIEKYKATGFPGVPTMFQALLDHPKLKKTDISSLRVCISGGAPMPAPVHNKFEALTGIRVVEGYGLTESSGVVSANPYEGERKKGTIGQLIMGTEVIFLDKEDPEKLAPKGEPGELAVHGPQIMRGYWNRPEQGNGTFVERDGKKWLRTGDVAVMDEEGFLEIVDRI
;
A
#
# COMPACT_ATOMS: atom_id res chain seq x y z
N SER A 1 10.10 -17.73 4.55
CA SER A 1 9.01 -17.70 3.54
C SER A 1 9.00 -18.95 2.67
N GLY A 2 10.14 -19.62 2.47
CA GLY A 2 10.29 -20.70 1.50
C GLY A 2 10.44 -20.20 0.05
N THR A 3 10.75 -18.93 -0.12
CA THR A 3 11.01 -18.30 -1.43
C THR A 3 12.22 -18.97 -2.10
N ARG A 4 12.06 -19.40 -3.34
CA ARG A 4 13.13 -20.03 -4.13
C ARG A 4 13.69 -19.10 -5.22
N LEU A 5 12.92 -18.09 -5.64
CA LEU A 5 13.31 -17.14 -6.65
C LEU A 5 13.15 -15.71 -6.10
N LEU A 6 14.16 -14.87 -6.29
CA LEU A 6 14.14 -13.45 -5.95
C LEU A 6 14.44 -12.63 -7.19
N VAL A 7 13.66 -11.58 -7.41
CA VAL A 7 13.91 -10.59 -8.46
C VAL A 7 14.38 -9.30 -7.82
N THR A 8 15.47 -8.73 -8.32
CA THR A 8 16.03 -7.47 -7.84
C THR A 8 16.54 -6.61 -8.99
N LEU A 9 17.07 -5.43 -8.66
CA LEU A 9 17.73 -4.53 -9.59
C LEU A 9 19.24 -4.46 -9.32
N ASP A 10 19.99 -4.04 -10.35
CA ASP A 10 21.43 -3.75 -10.25
C ASP A 10 21.77 -2.48 -9.49
N VAL A 11 20.91 -2.05 -8.56
CA VAL A 11 21.19 -0.99 -7.59
C VAL A 11 22.11 -1.57 -6.50
N PRO A 12 23.25 -0.94 -6.18
CA PRO A 12 24.29 -1.55 -5.35
C PRO A 12 23.78 -2.12 -4.03
N GLU A 13 22.98 -1.37 -3.29
CA GLU A 13 22.46 -1.77 -1.97
C GLU A 13 21.47 -2.95 -2.10
N LEU A 14 20.57 -2.90 -3.10
CA LEU A 14 19.59 -3.96 -3.33
C LEU A 14 20.27 -5.24 -3.80
N HIS A 15 21.23 -5.12 -4.73
CA HIS A 15 21.97 -6.26 -5.25
C HIS A 15 22.82 -6.92 -4.16
N ALA A 16 23.53 -6.14 -3.34
CA ALA A 16 24.35 -6.68 -2.25
C ALA A 16 23.50 -7.48 -1.25
N THR A 17 22.35 -6.92 -0.84
CA THR A 17 21.41 -7.62 0.06
C THR A 17 20.87 -8.89 -0.58
N ALA A 18 20.47 -8.84 -1.85
CA ALA A 18 19.91 -10.00 -2.56
C ALA A 18 20.95 -11.11 -2.75
N SER A 19 22.20 -10.75 -3.02
CA SER A 19 23.31 -11.71 -3.12
C SER A 19 23.60 -12.40 -1.79
N SER A 20 23.67 -11.65 -0.68
CA SER A 20 23.83 -12.25 0.66
C SER A 20 22.67 -13.23 0.97
N VAL A 21 21.43 -12.86 0.63
CA VAL A 21 20.29 -13.77 0.82
C VAL A 21 20.40 -15.04 -0.04
N LEU A 22 20.94 -14.94 -1.27
CA LEU A 22 21.17 -16.09 -2.12
C LEU A 22 22.19 -17.06 -1.48
N ASP A 23 23.25 -16.52 -0.88
CA ASP A 23 24.31 -17.32 -0.28
C ASP A 23 23.92 -17.94 1.10
N GLU A 24 23.05 -17.27 1.85
CA GLU A 24 22.74 -17.59 3.25
C GLU A 24 21.37 -18.25 3.47
N SER A 25 20.59 -18.48 2.40
CA SER A 25 19.21 -18.98 2.52
C SER A 25 18.91 -20.15 1.57
N GLN A 26 17.64 -20.56 1.52
CA GLN A 26 17.13 -21.55 0.58
C GLN A 26 16.79 -20.97 -0.80
N LEU A 27 17.21 -19.74 -1.08
CA LEU A 27 17.01 -19.11 -2.37
C LEU A 27 17.84 -19.84 -3.43
N GLU A 28 17.21 -20.20 -4.53
CA GLU A 28 17.86 -20.98 -5.60
C GLU A 28 18.25 -20.09 -6.80
N THR A 29 17.45 -19.06 -7.03
CA THR A 29 17.61 -18.20 -8.21
C THR A 29 17.47 -16.74 -7.87
N LEU A 30 18.42 -15.94 -8.29
CA LEU A 30 18.39 -14.49 -8.26
C LEU A 30 18.26 -13.96 -9.70
N VAL A 31 17.22 -13.21 -10.00
CA VAL A 31 17.04 -12.54 -11.29
C VAL A 31 17.34 -11.05 -11.10
N VAL A 32 18.27 -10.52 -11.89
CA VAL A 32 18.73 -9.14 -11.78
C VAL A 32 18.31 -8.34 -13.00
N GLY A 33 17.45 -7.33 -12.76
CA GLY A 33 17.09 -6.33 -13.77
C GLY A 33 18.11 -5.19 -13.83
N SER A 34 18.36 -4.67 -15.02
CA SER A 34 19.23 -3.51 -15.18
C SER A 34 18.45 -2.20 -15.11
N LEU A 35 18.77 -1.35 -14.13
CA LEU A 35 18.17 -0.02 -14.00
C LEU A 35 18.39 0.83 -15.27
N ALA A 36 19.53 0.69 -15.90
CA ALA A 36 19.85 1.41 -17.13
C ALA A 36 18.94 1.02 -18.30
N ASP A 37 18.47 -0.25 -18.36
CA ASP A 37 17.58 -0.75 -19.41
C ASP A 37 16.11 -0.30 -19.22
N MET A 38 15.74 0.10 -18.01
CA MET A 38 14.41 0.62 -17.70
C MET A 38 14.26 2.11 -17.99
N LEU A 39 15.37 2.78 -18.31
CA LEU A 39 15.40 4.21 -18.64
C LEU A 39 15.34 4.43 -20.17
N PRO A 40 14.90 5.62 -20.64
CA PRO A 40 15.09 6.02 -22.01
C PRO A 40 16.55 5.85 -22.42
N TRP A 41 16.82 5.39 -23.65
CA TRP A 41 18.14 4.96 -24.11
C TRP A 41 19.28 5.94 -23.78
N TYR A 42 19.06 7.25 -23.93
CA TYR A 42 20.05 8.28 -23.65
C TYR A 42 20.37 8.42 -22.14
N LYS A 43 19.37 8.23 -21.28
CA LYS A 43 19.58 8.21 -19.81
C LYS A 43 20.25 6.93 -19.35
N GLY A 44 19.85 5.79 -19.94
CA GLY A 44 20.49 4.50 -19.70
C GLY A 44 21.97 4.51 -20.09
N LEU A 45 22.31 5.09 -21.25
CA LEU A 45 23.69 5.27 -21.68
C LEU A 45 24.47 6.18 -20.73
N ALA A 46 23.90 7.32 -20.34
CA ALA A 46 24.52 8.23 -19.38
C ALA A 46 24.75 7.54 -18.02
N LEU A 47 23.79 6.73 -17.56
CA LEU A 47 23.94 5.98 -16.31
C LEU A 47 25.09 4.96 -16.38
N ARG A 48 25.24 4.25 -17.50
CA ARG A 48 26.32 3.27 -17.73
C ARG A 48 27.70 3.91 -17.85
N THR A 49 27.79 5.12 -18.36
CA THR A 49 29.07 5.81 -18.61
C THR A 49 29.47 6.71 -17.45
N LEU A 50 28.61 7.64 -17.06
CA LEU A 50 28.87 8.66 -16.04
C LEU A 50 28.41 8.23 -14.64
N GLY A 51 27.45 7.32 -14.54
CA GLY A 51 26.86 6.84 -13.30
C GLY A 51 27.37 5.48 -12.82
N ARG A 52 28.59 5.06 -13.19
CA ARG A 52 29.12 3.71 -12.89
C ARG A 52 28.99 3.30 -11.42
N GLY A 53 29.15 4.23 -10.48
CA GLY A 53 28.99 3.95 -9.05
C GLY A 53 27.54 3.74 -8.57
N LYS A 54 26.55 4.00 -9.43
CA LYS A 54 25.13 3.83 -9.14
C LYS A 54 24.56 2.48 -9.65
N ILE A 55 25.40 1.68 -10.28
CA ILE A 55 25.05 0.36 -10.82
C ILE A 55 26.01 -0.66 -10.23
N ALA A 56 25.49 -1.75 -9.68
CA ALA A 56 26.27 -2.86 -9.18
C ALA A 56 26.93 -3.62 -10.35
N LYS A 57 28.11 -4.18 -10.10
CA LYS A 57 28.72 -5.16 -11.01
C LYS A 57 28.09 -6.51 -10.71
N VAL A 58 27.21 -6.96 -11.59
CA VAL A 58 26.55 -8.25 -11.46
C VAL A 58 27.42 -9.33 -12.10
N THR A 59 27.70 -10.40 -11.36
CA THR A 59 28.31 -11.63 -11.90
C THR A 59 27.21 -12.63 -12.17
N TYR A 60 26.92 -12.85 -13.46
CA TYR A 60 25.92 -13.82 -13.87
C TYR A 60 26.44 -15.25 -13.77
N SER A 61 25.57 -16.17 -13.38
CA SER A 61 25.87 -17.58 -13.16
C SER A 61 24.61 -18.44 -13.41
N GLN A 62 24.68 -19.73 -13.12
CA GLN A 62 23.49 -20.60 -13.17
C GLN A 62 22.40 -20.18 -12.17
N ASN A 63 22.78 -19.55 -11.06
CA ASN A 63 21.88 -19.12 -10.00
C ASN A 63 21.61 -17.61 -10.03
N THR A 64 22.33 -16.85 -10.85
CA THR A 64 22.15 -15.40 -11.00
C THR A 64 21.91 -15.06 -12.48
N LEU A 65 20.65 -14.83 -12.84
CA LEU A 65 20.20 -14.63 -14.20
C LEU A 65 19.95 -13.16 -14.52
N GLY A 66 20.16 -12.76 -15.75
CA GLY A 66 19.74 -11.46 -16.25
C GLY A 66 18.24 -11.43 -16.55
N TRP A 67 17.56 -10.34 -16.26
CA TRP A 67 16.14 -10.17 -16.58
C TRP A 67 15.85 -10.37 -18.07
N LYS A 68 16.73 -9.88 -18.96
CA LYS A 68 16.59 -10.07 -20.40
C LYS A 68 16.68 -11.53 -20.84
N ASP A 69 17.55 -12.30 -20.18
CA ASP A 69 17.73 -13.72 -20.52
C ASP A 69 16.49 -14.52 -20.13
N VAL A 70 15.88 -14.16 -18.96
CA VAL A 70 14.62 -14.75 -18.52
C VAL A 70 13.49 -14.43 -19.49
N LEU A 71 13.39 -13.19 -19.97
CA LEU A 71 12.37 -12.77 -20.94
C LEU A 71 12.59 -13.39 -22.34
N ALA A 72 13.83 -13.71 -22.70
CA ALA A 72 14.17 -14.34 -23.96
C ALA A 72 13.92 -15.86 -23.95
N SER A 73 13.66 -16.45 -22.79
CA SER A 73 13.33 -17.86 -22.70
C SER A 73 12.02 -18.16 -23.44
N PRO A 74 11.95 -19.28 -24.20
CA PRO A 74 10.77 -19.58 -24.99
C PRO A 74 9.54 -19.72 -24.09
N ALA A 75 8.47 -19.00 -24.44
CA ALA A 75 7.18 -19.15 -23.81
C ALA A 75 6.63 -20.56 -24.09
N GLY A 76 6.17 -21.24 -23.12
CA GLY A 76 5.63 -22.61 -23.23
C GLY A 76 5.26 -23.18 -21.87
N VAL A 77 4.98 -22.28 -20.92
CA VAL A 77 4.57 -22.70 -19.58
C VAL A 77 3.05 -22.70 -19.52
N ASP A 78 2.47 -23.85 -19.23
CA ASP A 78 1.09 -23.91 -18.77
C ASP A 78 0.99 -23.18 -17.44
N PHE A 79 0.20 -22.12 -17.41
CA PHE A 79 -0.06 -21.43 -16.16
C PHE A 79 -0.80 -22.36 -15.20
N PRO A 80 -0.37 -22.47 -13.93
CA PRO A 80 -1.10 -23.24 -12.96
C PRO A 80 -2.53 -22.69 -12.81
N ALA A 81 -3.50 -23.58 -12.66
CA ALA A 81 -4.85 -23.17 -12.29
C ALA A 81 -4.81 -22.48 -10.93
N ILE A 82 -5.33 -21.26 -10.85
CA ILE A 82 -5.38 -20.48 -9.62
C ILE A 82 -6.76 -20.66 -9.00
N ASP A 83 -6.81 -21.15 -7.76
CA ASP A 83 -7.98 -21.08 -6.91
C ASP A 83 -7.98 -19.73 -6.17
N ALA A 84 -8.67 -18.73 -6.73
CA ALA A 84 -8.71 -17.39 -6.15
C ALA A 84 -9.29 -17.38 -4.73
N ALA A 85 -10.11 -18.38 -4.38
CA ALA A 85 -10.66 -18.50 -3.04
C ALA A 85 -9.67 -19.09 -2.04
N ASN A 86 -8.73 -19.96 -2.47
CA ASN A 86 -7.88 -20.72 -1.55
C ASN A 86 -6.37 -20.46 -1.73
N ASP A 87 -5.90 -19.97 -2.87
CA ASP A 87 -4.48 -19.69 -3.08
C ASP A 87 -4.06 -18.36 -2.44
N ILE A 88 -2.82 -18.35 -1.92
CA ILE A 88 -2.19 -17.14 -1.40
C ILE A 88 -1.56 -16.40 -2.58
N ALA A 89 -1.96 -15.14 -2.76
CA ALA A 89 -1.38 -14.27 -3.78
C ALA A 89 -0.16 -13.50 -3.26
N LEU A 90 -0.16 -13.14 -1.98
CA LEU A 90 0.84 -12.27 -1.38
C LEU A 90 1.09 -12.64 0.08
N LEU A 91 2.37 -12.77 0.44
CA LEU A 91 2.84 -12.75 1.80
C LEU A 91 3.39 -11.35 2.12
N GLN A 92 2.57 -10.53 2.74
CA GLN A 92 2.97 -9.17 3.10
C GLN A 92 3.57 -9.15 4.51
N TYR A 93 4.86 -8.86 4.61
CA TYR A 93 5.53 -8.81 5.90
C TYR A 93 5.30 -7.46 6.60
N THR A 94 4.96 -7.53 7.90
CA THR A 94 4.81 -6.36 8.78
C THR A 94 5.94 -6.31 9.79
N GLY A 95 6.38 -5.10 10.14
CA GLY A 95 7.26 -4.87 11.26
C GLY A 95 6.48 -4.99 12.57
N GLY A 96 6.30 -6.21 13.09
CA GLY A 96 5.58 -6.43 14.34
C GLY A 96 6.24 -5.75 15.54
N THR A 97 5.44 -5.30 16.51
CA THR A 97 5.90 -4.74 17.80
C THR A 97 6.78 -5.72 18.59
N THR A 98 6.73 -7.01 18.28
CA THR A 98 7.50 -8.09 18.91
C THR A 98 8.88 -8.32 18.28
N GLY A 99 9.33 -7.45 17.36
CA GLY A 99 10.69 -7.48 16.77
C GLY A 99 10.92 -8.50 15.64
N ARG A 100 10.06 -9.50 15.45
CA ARG A 100 10.15 -10.43 14.32
C ARG A 100 9.06 -10.14 13.29
N PRO A 101 9.42 -9.91 12.01
CA PRO A 101 8.43 -9.67 10.96
C PRO A 101 7.44 -10.83 10.84
N LYS A 102 6.16 -10.50 10.63
CA LYS A 102 5.07 -11.46 10.43
C LYS A 102 4.57 -11.34 8.99
N GLY A 103 4.42 -12.45 8.28
CA GLY A 103 3.90 -12.47 6.93
C GLY A 103 2.37 -12.66 6.94
N ALA A 104 1.61 -11.61 6.69
CA ALA A 104 0.16 -11.71 6.51
C ALA A 104 -0.15 -12.45 5.21
N MET A 105 -1.00 -13.48 5.28
CA MET A 105 -1.43 -14.28 4.12
C MET A 105 -2.63 -13.61 3.44
N LEU A 106 -2.39 -12.98 2.29
CA LEU A 106 -3.40 -12.34 1.47
C LEU A 106 -3.68 -13.19 0.23
N GLY A 107 -4.90 -13.65 0.07
CA GLY A 107 -5.33 -14.41 -1.11
C GLY A 107 -5.69 -13.51 -2.28
N HIS A 108 -5.86 -14.10 -3.45
CA HIS A 108 -6.26 -13.38 -4.66
C HIS A 108 -7.59 -12.66 -4.49
N SER A 109 -8.59 -13.32 -3.88
CA SER A 109 -9.91 -12.73 -3.63
C SER A 109 -9.83 -11.52 -2.69
N GLN A 110 -9.06 -11.60 -1.59
CA GLN A 110 -8.92 -10.51 -0.64
C GLN A 110 -8.37 -9.24 -1.30
N LEU A 111 -7.28 -9.39 -2.07
CA LEU A 111 -6.66 -8.26 -2.78
C LEU A 111 -7.57 -7.67 -3.85
N ALA A 112 -8.21 -8.51 -4.66
CA ALA A 112 -9.11 -8.06 -5.72
C ALA A 112 -10.35 -7.36 -5.16
N ILE A 113 -10.95 -7.91 -4.09
CA ILE A 113 -12.12 -7.30 -3.45
C ILE A 113 -11.74 -5.94 -2.84
N ASN A 114 -10.61 -5.85 -2.12
CA ASN A 114 -10.24 -4.57 -1.52
C ASN A 114 -9.93 -3.50 -2.59
N ALA A 115 -9.33 -3.87 -3.71
CA ALA A 115 -9.15 -2.96 -4.83
C ALA A 115 -10.49 -2.47 -5.41
N GLN A 116 -11.50 -3.35 -5.51
CA GLN A 116 -12.86 -2.97 -5.96
C GLN A 116 -13.57 -2.09 -4.93
N GLN A 117 -13.42 -2.38 -3.62
CA GLN A 117 -13.93 -1.53 -2.55
C GLN A 117 -13.36 -0.11 -2.63
N VAL A 118 -12.05 0.02 -2.88
CA VAL A 118 -11.38 1.32 -3.09
C VAL A 118 -11.89 2.00 -4.35
N ALA A 119 -12.09 1.26 -5.44
CA ALA A 119 -12.65 1.80 -6.67
C ALA A 119 -14.06 2.37 -6.48
N GLY A 120 -14.86 1.73 -5.60
CA GLY A 120 -16.20 2.21 -5.23
C GLY A 120 -16.24 3.53 -4.46
N LEU A 121 -15.10 4.02 -3.95
CA LEU A 121 -15.01 5.34 -3.31
C LEU A 121 -14.92 6.49 -4.31
N ASN A 122 -14.62 6.19 -5.59
CA ASN A 122 -14.40 7.21 -6.62
C ASN A 122 -15.74 7.70 -7.22
N PRO A 123 -16.16 8.95 -6.98
CA PRO A 123 -17.39 9.51 -7.52
C PRO A 123 -17.18 10.21 -8.88
N PHE A 124 -15.94 10.25 -9.42
CA PHE A 124 -15.58 11.15 -10.51
C PHE A 124 -15.87 10.63 -11.93
N GLY A 125 -16.68 9.60 -12.07
CA GLY A 125 -17.13 9.09 -13.38
C GLY A 125 -16.21 8.00 -13.94
N ASP A 126 -15.73 8.16 -15.18
CA ASP A 126 -14.93 7.13 -15.85
C ASP A 126 -13.60 6.90 -15.15
N PRO A 127 -13.40 5.74 -14.50
CA PRO A 127 -12.18 5.46 -13.77
C PRO A 127 -10.96 5.27 -14.69
N THR A 128 -11.15 4.97 -15.98
CA THR A 128 -10.04 4.83 -16.95
C THR A 128 -9.37 6.17 -17.27
N ALA A 129 -10.07 7.29 -17.01
CA ALA A 129 -9.54 8.63 -17.16
C ALA A 129 -8.67 9.08 -15.97
N GLU A 130 -8.64 8.28 -14.88
CA GLU A 130 -7.87 8.61 -13.69
C GLU A 130 -6.36 8.41 -13.92
N VAL A 131 -5.58 9.33 -13.36
CA VAL A 131 -4.14 9.24 -13.27
C VAL A 131 -3.71 9.42 -11.82
N PHE A 132 -3.27 8.36 -11.17
CA PHE A 132 -2.81 8.43 -9.79
C PHE A 132 -1.31 8.73 -9.72
N MET A 133 -0.93 9.60 -8.78
CA MET A 133 0.48 9.87 -8.49
C MET A 133 1.09 8.73 -7.66
N GLY A 134 1.96 7.95 -8.27
CA GLY A 134 2.64 6.81 -7.64
C GLY A 134 3.94 7.21 -6.96
N ALA A 135 3.86 7.79 -5.76
CA ALA A 135 5.00 8.20 -4.95
C ALA A 135 5.23 7.31 -3.71
N LEU A 136 4.24 6.49 -3.36
CA LEU A 136 4.32 5.51 -2.27
C LEU A 136 5.04 4.24 -2.73
N PRO A 137 5.76 3.55 -1.83
CA PRO A 137 6.42 2.28 -2.17
C PRO A 137 5.41 1.16 -2.40
N PHE A 138 5.45 0.54 -3.59
CA PHE A 138 4.49 -0.50 -4.00
C PHE A 138 4.59 -1.81 -3.21
N PHE A 139 5.67 -2.00 -2.46
CA PHE A 139 5.80 -3.12 -1.53
C PHE A 139 5.04 -2.90 -0.21
N HIS A 140 4.51 -1.72 0.04
CA HIS A 140 3.61 -1.45 1.16
C HIS A 140 2.16 -1.66 0.73
N VAL A 141 1.35 -2.30 1.58
CA VAL A 141 -0.03 -2.68 1.25
C VAL A 141 -0.90 -1.48 0.84
N PHE A 142 -0.67 -0.30 1.41
CA PHE A 142 -1.39 0.92 1.01
C PHE A 142 -1.21 1.21 -0.48
N ALA A 143 0.03 1.28 -0.96
CA ALA A 143 0.30 1.51 -2.38
C ALA A 143 -0.07 0.30 -3.26
N ASN A 144 0.13 -0.92 -2.76
CA ASN A 144 -0.24 -2.13 -3.47
C ASN A 144 -1.74 -2.13 -3.79
N THR A 145 -2.60 -1.79 -2.83
CA THR A 145 -4.04 -1.81 -3.02
C THR A 145 -4.58 -0.50 -3.60
N ALA A 146 -4.26 0.66 -2.99
CA ALA A 146 -4.86 1.94 -3.39
C ALA A 146 -4.26 2.53 -4.69
N LEU A 147 -3.14 1.99 -5.19
CA LEU A 147 -2.55 2.38 -6.47
C LEU A 147 -2.52 1.22 -7.45
N LEU A 148 -1.69 0.18 -7.19
CA LEU A 148 -1.41 -0.85 -8.18
C LEU A 148 -2.66 -1.68 -8.50
N ASN A 149 -3.23 -2.35 -7.50
CA ASN A 149 -4.40 -3.20 -7.72
C ASN A 149 -5.63 -2.38 -8.13
N HIS A 150 -5.82 -1.20 -7.54
CA HIS A 150 -6.88 -0.27 -7.93
C HIS A 150 -6.77 0.12 -9.42
N ALA A 151 -5.59 0.52 -9.89
CA ALA A 151 -5.40 0.86 -11.30
C ALA A 151 -5.63 -0.35 -12.22
N MET A 152 -5.24 -1.56 -11.80
CA MET A 152 -5.47 -2.78 -12.58
C MET A 152 -6.96 -3.11 -12.73
N VAL A 153 -7.76 -2.97 -11.68
CA VAL A 153 -9.21 -3.29 -11.75
C VAL A 153 -10.02 -2.19 -12.42
N THR A 154 -9.54 -0.96 -12.46
CA THR A 154 -10.25 0.20 -13.03
C THR A 154 -9.76 0.61 -14.41
N GLY A 155 -8.59 0.15 -14.85
CA GLY A 155 -7.94 0.62 -16.07
C GLY A 155 -7.30 2.02 -15.93
N ALA A 156 -7.18 2.55 -14.72
CA ALA A 156 -6.53 3.83 -14.44
C ALA A 156 -5.03 3.80 -14.73
N SER A 157 -4.45 4.97 -14.92
CA SER A 157 -3.00 5.13 -15.10
C SER A 157 -2.30 5.48 -13.80
N ILE A 158 -1.01 5.11 -13.67
CA ILE A 158 -0.16 5.51 -12.55
C ILE A 158 1.05 6.28 -13.07
N ALA A 159 1.19 7.55 -12.66
CA ALA A 159 2.38 8.35 -12.91
C ALA A 159 3.40 8.12 -11.79
N MET A 160 4.41 7.27 -12.04
CA MET A 160 5.33 6.78 -11.02
C MET A 160 6.60 7.60 -10.90
N VAL A 161 7.10 7.72 -9.66
CA VAL A 161 8.46 8.18 -9.35
C VAL A 161 9.22 7.08 -8.59
N PRO A 162 10.55 6.92 -8.80
CA PRO A 162 11.32 5.85 -8.15
C PRO A 162 11.36 5.96 -6.62
N ARG A 163 11.28 7.18 -6.12
CA ARG A 163 11.21 7.52 -4.70
C ARG A 163 10.52 8.87 -4.54
N PHE A 164 9.94 9.10 -3.39
CA PHE A 164 9.38 10.40 -3.08
C PHE A 164 10.48 11.48 -3.04
N GLU A 165 10.29 12.52 -3.84
CA GLU A 165 11.03 13.79 -3.80
C GLU A 165 10.01 14.87 -4.21
N ALA A 166 9.78 15.86 -3.34
CA ALA A 166 8.67 16.77 -3.47
C ALA A 166 8.66 17.54 -4.82
N GLY A 167 9.81 18.02 -5.27
CA GLY A 167 9.91 18.73 -6.54
C GLY A 167 9.67 17.84 -7.76
N GLN A 168 10.07 16.56 -7.70
CA GLN A 168 9.80 15.58 -8.74
C GLN A 168 8.33 15.18 -8.76
N VAL A 169 7.72 14.99 -7.59
CA VAL A 169 6.27 14.69 -7.47
C VAL A 169 5.46 15.83 -8.07
N LEU A 170 5.73 17.08 -7.70
CA LEU A 170 5.05 18.25 -8.27
C LEU A 170 5.18 18.30 -9.79
N ALA A 171 6.38 18.17 -10.32
CA ALA A 171 6.61 18.16 -11.76
C ALA A 171 5.90 16.99 -12.49
N THR A 172 5.79 15.83 -11.81
CA THR A 172 5.10 14.66 -12.36
C THR A 172 3.57 14.86 -12.38
N ILE A 173 3.00 15.44 -11.32
CA ILE A 173 1.58 15.80 -11.25
C ILE A 173 1.23 16.76 -12.39
N GLU A 174 2.01 17.83 -12.54
CA GLU A 174 1.80 18.84 -13.60
C GLU A 174 1.91 18.24 -15.01
N LYS A 175 2.96 17.42 -15.23
CA LYS A 175 3.25 16.83 -16.55
C LYS A 175 2.19 15.83 -16.99
N TYR A 176 1.77 14.94 -16.09
CA TYR A 176 0.85 13.85 -16.41
C TYR A 176 -0.59 14.15 -16.03
N LYS A 177 -0.84 15.37 -15.50
CA LYS A 177 -2.17 15.81 -15.06
C LYS A 177 -2.79 14.80 -14.09
N ALA A 178 -2.01 14.39 -13.07
CA ALA A 178 -2.49 13.44 -12.09
C ALA A 178 -3.78 13.96 -11.43
N THR A 179 -4.74 13.07 -11.24
CA THR A 179 -6.08 13.36 -10.70
C THR A 179 -6.23 12.97 -9.24
N GLY A 180 -5.41 12.03 -8.78
CA GLY A 180 -5.37 11.57 -7.39
C GLY A 180 -3.95 11.47 -6.85
N PHE A 181 -3.77 11.85 -5.57
CA PHE A 181 -2.48 11.74 -4.87
C PHE A 181 -2.63 11.01 -3.54
N PRO A 182 -2.42 9.69 -3.51
CA PRO A 182 -2.24 8.95 -2.27
C PRO A 182 -0.86 9.23 -1.67
N GLY A 183 -0.81 9.57 -0.38
CA GLY A 183 0.41 9.89 0.33
C GLY A 183 0.31 9.67 1.83
N VAL A 184 1.40 9.85 2.53
CA VAL A 184 1.45 9.88 4.00
C VAL A 184 1.62 11.33 4.48
N PRO A 185 1.28 11.67 5.73
CA PRO A 185 1.30 13.04 6.24
C PRO A 185 2.62 13.79 6.01
N THR A 186 3.76 13.10 6.14
CA THR A 186 5.08 13.67 5.91
C THR A 186 5.32 14.09 4.45
N MET A 187 4.67 13.43 3.49
CA MET A 187 4.73 13.83 2.07
C MET A 187 3.97 15.14 1.85
N PHE A 188 2.79 15.30 2.45
CA PHE A 188 2.03 16.55 2.39
C PHE A 188 2.80 17.72 3.01
N GLN A 189 3.43 17.49 4.17
CA GLN A 189 4.30 18.49 4.78
C GLN A 189 5.47 18.87 3.85
N ALA A 190 6.14 17.89 3.26
CA ALA A 190 7.25 18.15 2.34
C ALA A 190 6.82 18.91 1.07
N LEU A 191 5.61 18.65 0.56
CA LEU A 191 5.04 19.44 -0.55
C LEU A 191 4.76 20.88 -0.12
N LEU A 192 4.19 21.09 1.08
CA LEU A 192 3.92 22.43 1.64
C LEU A 192 5.19 23.27 1.81
N ASP A 193 6.28 22.63 2.21
CA ASP A 193 7.56 23.29 2.45
C ASP A 193 8.36 23.52 1.15
N HIS A 194 7.93 22.90 0.05
CA HIS A 194 8.66 22.98 -1.21
C HIS A 194 8.35 24.28 -1.98
N PRO A 195 9.37 25.10 -2.35
CA PRO A 195 9.16 26.42 -2.96
C PRO A 195 8.46 26.41 -4.32
N LYS A 196 8.46 25.25 -5.00
CA LYS A 196 7.79 25.07 -6.29
C LYS A 196 6.28 24.85 -6.16
N LEU A 197 5.73 24.51 -4.99
CA LEU A 197 4.30 24.22 -4.85
C LEU A 197 3.42 25.37 -5.40
N LYS A 198 3.77 26.61 -5.06
CA LYS A 198 3.03 27.81 -5.53
C LYS A 198 3.22 28.13 -7.02
N LYS A 199 4.16 27.48 -7.69
CA LYS A 199 4.52 27.74 -9.09
C LYS A 199 4.15 26.58 -10.02
N THR A 200 3.74 25.45 -9.47
CA THR A 200 3.40 24.22 -10.21
C THR A 200 1.89 24.14 -10.35
N ASP A 201 1.42 23.86 -11.54
CA ASP A 201 -0.01 23.62 -11.80
C ASP A 201 -0.39 22.20 -11.33
N ILE A 202 -1.02 22.13 -10.17
CA ILE A 202 -1.56 20.89 -9.60
C ILE A 202 -3.09 20.85 -9.62
N SER A 203 -3.73 21.73 -10.37
CA SER A 203 -5.20 21.88 -10.45
C SER A 203 -5.91 20.65 -11.03
N SER A 204 -5.17 19.76 -11.66
CA SER A 204 -5.70 18.45 -12.11
C SER A 204 -6.06 17.50 -10.96
N LEU A 205 -5.46 17.69 -9.78
CA LEU A 205 -5.78 16.86 -8.61
C LEU A 205 -7.21 17.15 -8.13
N ARG A 206 -8.03 16.14 -8.09
CA ARG A 206 -9.42 16.17 -7.57
C ARG A 206 -9.47 15.77 -6.10
N VAL A 207 -8.61 14.86 -5.69
CA VAL A 207 -8.53 14.35 -4.33
C VAL A 207 -7.10 13.97 -3.96
N CYS A 208 -6.75 14.27 -2.71
CA CYS A 208 -5.56 13.71 -2.07
C CYS A 208 -5.99 12.76 -0.95
N ILE A 209 -5.35 11.61 -0.84
CA ILE A 209 -5.67 10.57 0.15
C ILE A 209 -4.51 10.47 1.13
N SER A 210 -4.75 10.73 2.39
CA SER A 210 -3.76 10.55 3.46
C SER A 210 -4.04 9.26 4.22
N GLY A 211 -3.02 8.42 4.38
CA GLY A 211 -3.13 7.16 5.12
C GLY A 211 -1.81 6.76 5.76
N GLY A 212 -1.83 5.65 6.51
CA GLY A 212 -0.66 5.08 7.17
C GLY A 212 -0.22 5.76 8.46
N ALA A 213 -0.74 6.96 8.75
CA ALA A 213 -0.58 7.67 10.02
C ALA A 213 -1.66 8.76 10.14
N PRO A 214 -2.01 9.21 11.36
CA PRO A 214 -2.93 10.33 11.56
C PRO A 214 -2.43 11.60 10.87
N MET A 215 -3.32 12.30 10.17
CA MET A 215 -2.99 13.56 9.48
C MET A 215 -3.02 14.73 10.47
N PRO A 216 -1.89 15.41 10.72
CA PRO A 216 -1.91 16.55 11.63
C PRO A 216 -2.83 17.67 11.10
N ALA A 217 -3.78 18.13 11.91
CA ALA A 217 -4.75 19.15 11.53
C ALA A 217 -4.12 20.44 10.94
N PRO A 218 -2.98 20.97 11.46
CA PRO A 218 -2.32 22.11 10.85
C PRO A 218 -1.84 21.85 9.42
N VAL A 219 -1.30 20.64 9.13
CA VAL A 219 -0.84 20.24 7.79
C VAL A 219 -2.02 20.10 6.85
N HIS A 220 -3.08 19.41 7.29
CA HIS A 220 -4.33 19.24 6.55
C HIS A 220 -4.92 20.59 6.14
N ASN A 221 -5.17 21.45 7.13
CA ASN A 221 -5.80 22.77 6.89
C ASN A 221 -4.95 23.66 5.99
N LYS A 222 -3.62 23.69 6.20
CA LYS A 222 -2.70 24.50 5.39
C LYS A 222 -2.64 24.00 3.95
N PHE A 223 -2.63 22.67 3.73
CA PHE A 223 -2.59 22.11 2.38
C PHE A 223 -3.85 22.47 1.59
N GLU A 224 -5.02 22.26 2.17
CA GLU A 224 -6.29 22.62 1.53
C GLU A 224 -6.45 24.12 1.30
N ALA A 225 -6.10 24.95 2.29
CA ALA A 225 -6.17 26.42 2.15
C ALA A 225 -5.25 26.94 1.03
N LEU A 226 -4.08 26.32 0.84
CA LEU A 226 -3.11 26.75 -0.15
C LEU A 226 -3.42 26.23 -1.55
N THR A 227 -3.94 25.02 -1.67
CA THR A 227 -4.11 24.34 -2.96
C THR A 227 -5.54 24.31 -3.46
N GLY A 228 -6.51 24.45 -2.59
CA GLY A 228 -7.93 24.23 -2.87
C GLY A 228 -8.31 22.75 -3.06
N ILE A 229 -7.35 21.84 -2.91
CA ILE A 229 -7.55 20.41 -3.17
C ILE A 229 -7.94 19.70 -1.88
N ARG A 230 -9.00 18.92 -1.97
CA ARG A 230 -9.53 18.14 -0.85
C ARG A 230 -8.55 17.05 -0.41
N VAL A 231 -8.28 16.94 0.89
CA VAL A 231 -7.55 15.85 1.50
C VAL A 231 -8.51 14.99 2.30
N VAL A 232 -8.55 13.69 2.04
CA VAL A 232 -9.34 12.72 2.78
C VAL A 232 -8.42 11.75 3.51
N GLU A 233 -8.83 11.35 4.71
CA GLU A 233 -8.10 10.36 5.48
C GLU A 233 -8.71 8.99 5.28
N GLY A 234 -7.84 7.97 5.17
CA GLY A 234 -8.22 6.57 5.11
C GLY A 234 -7.40 5.75 6.08
N TYR A 235 -7.97 4.65 6.53
CA TYR A 235 -7.38 3.72 7.48
C TYR A 235 -7.39 2.29 6.95
N GLY A 236 -6.37 1.56 7.33
CA GLY A 236 -6.26 0.15 7.08
C GLY A 236 -4.94 -0.43 7.58
N LEU A 237 -4.84 -1.73 7.47
CA LEU A 237 -3.71 -2.52 7.94
C LEU A 237 -3.23 -3.44 6.83
N THR A 238 -2.04 -3.97 6.99
CA THR A 238 -1.55 -5.05 6.13
C THR A 238 -2.49 -6.25 6.18
N GLU A 239 -2.99 -6.56 7.34
CA GLU A 239 -3.90 -7.65 7.66
C GLU A 239 -5.31 -7.49 7.05
N SER A 240 -5.64 -6.28 6.57
CA SER A 240 -6.91 -5.98 5.88
C SER A 240 -6.73 -5.79 4.36
N SER A 241 -5.65 -6.27 3.77
CA SER A 241 -5.33 -6.06 2.35
C SER A 241 -5.18 -4.59 1.95
N GLY A 242 -5.20 -3.65 2.90
CA GLY A 242 -4.94 -2.24 2.67
C GLY A 242 -5.94 -1.28 3.29
N VAL A 243 -7.21 -1.35 2.94
CA VAL A 243 -8.21 -0.34 3.34
C VAL A 243 -9.36 -0.97 4.12
N VAL A 244 -9.78 -0.31 5.18
CA VAL A 244 -10.92 -0.64 6.05
C VAL A 244 -11.97 0.46 6.01
N SER A 245 -11.51 1.71 6.06
CA SER A 245 -12.37 2.90 6.07
C SER A 245 -11.70 4.06 5.35
N ALA A 246 -12.51 5.00 4.86
CA ALA A 246 -12.05 6.25 4.28
C ALA A 246 -13.10 7.34 4.41
N ASN A 247 -12.65 8.58 4.53
CA ASN A 247 -13.53 9.74 4.35
C ASN A 247 -14.00 9.82 2.90
N PRO A 248 -15.24 10.23 2.63
CA PRO A 248 -15.76 10.41 1.28
C PRO A 248 -14.94 11.40 0.45
N TYR A 249 -14.72 11.09 -0.82
CA TYR A 249 -14.03 11.99 -1.75
C TYR A 249 -14.87 13.23 -2.08
N GLU A 250 -16.19 13.11 -2.06
CA GLU A 250 -17.15 14.20 -2.16
C GLU A 250 -18.15 14.15 -0.99
N GLY A 251 -18.92 15.21 -0.82
CA GLY A 251 -19.91 15.31 0.26
C GLY A 251 -19.30 15.61 1.62
N GLU A 252 -20.00 15.19 2.67
CA GLU A 252 -19.58 15.43 4.05
C GLU A 252 -18.40 14.55 4.45
N ARG A 253 -17.47 15.12 5.17
CA ARG A 253 -16.33 14.41 5.79
C ARG A 253 -16.03 15.02 7.15
N LYS A 254 -15.45 14.23 8.03
CA LYS A 254 -15.04 14.70 9.35
C LYS A 254 -13.53 14.61 9.51
N LYS A 255 -12.88 15.77 9.58
CA LYS A 255 -11.42 15.85 9.78
C LYS A 255 -11.05 15.26 11.14
N GLY A 256 -9.94 14.53 11.18
CA GLY A 256 -9.49 13.82 12.38
C GLY A 256 -10.13 12.44 12.53
N THR A 257 -11.08 12.07 11.67
CA THR A 257 -11.62 10.73 11.61
C THR A 257 -10.97 9.92 10.50
N ILE A 258 -10.99 8.61 10.64
CA ILE A 258 -10.59 7.67 9.58
C ILE A 258 -11.71 7.39 8.57
N GLY A 259 -12.80 8.16 8.63
CA GLY A 259 -13.94 8.07 7.75
C GLY A 259 -14.93 6.97 8.09
N GLN A 260 -15.71 6.58 7.09
CA GLN A 260 -16.73 5.54 7.16
C GLN A 260 -16.20 4.23 6.61
N LEU A 261 -16.82 3.11 7.00
CA LEU A 261 -16.46 1.78 6.52
C LEU A 261 -16.65 1.66 5.00
N ILE A 262 -15.69 1.03 4.33
CA ILE A 262 -15.87 0.66 2.93
C ILE A 262 -16.87 -0.50 2.80
N MET A 263 -17.45 -0.64 1.62
CA MET A 263 -18.52 -1.58 1.34
C MET A 263 -18.17 -3.02 1.77
N GLY A 264 -19.10 -3.69 2.48
CA GLY A 264 -18.94 -5.08 2.93
C GLY A 264 -17.99 -5.25 4.12
N THR A 265 -17.54 -4.16 4.74
CA THR A 265 -16.77 -4.19 5.97
C THR A 265 -17.67 -3.95 7.17
N GLU A 266 -17.47 -4.71 8.23
CA GLU A 266 -18.18 -4.58 9.50
C GLU A 266 -17.18 -4.40 10.63
N VAL A 267 -17.59 -3.74 11.70
CA VAL A 267 -16.76 -3.56 12.90
C VAL A 267 -17.53 -3.82 14.18
N ILE A 268 -16.81 -4.26 15.19
CA ILE A 268 -17.23 -4.26 16.59
C ILE A 268 -16.15 -3.59 17.44
N PHE A 269 -16.55 -3.14 18.60
CA PHE A 269 -15.64 -2.54 19.58
C PHE A 269 -15.54 -3.50 20.76
N LEU A 270 -14.35 -4.06 20.97
CA LEU A 270 -14.09 -4.99 22.07
C LEU A 270 -13.68 -4.19 23.31
N ASP A 271 -14.01 -4.73 24.47
CA ASP A 271 -13.49 -4.20 25.70
C ASP A 271 -11.96 -4.28 25.75
N LYS A 272 -11.31 -3.24 26.22
CA LYS A 272 -9.84 -3.12 26.19
C LYS A 272 -9.13 -4.09 27.15
N GLU A 273 -9.81 -4.47 28.23
CA GLU A 273 -9.26 -5.36 29.26
C GLU A 273 -9.69 -6.82 29.03
N ASP A 274 -10.89 -7.03 28.49
CA ASP A 274 -11.46 -8.36 28.22
C ASP A 274 -12.01 -8.44 26.79
N PRO A 275 -11.17 -8.83 25.83
CA PRO A 275 -11.57 -8.90 24.40
C PRO A 275 -12.71 -9.88 24.08
N GLU A 276 -13.08 -10.72 25.04
CA GLU A 276 -14.27 -11.59 24.92
C GLU A 276 -15.58 -10.81 25.15
N LYS A 277 -15.50 -9.56 25.61
CA LYS A 277 -16.63 -8.66 25.79
C LYS A 277 -16.62 -7.53 24.79
N LEU A 278 -17.79 -6.97 24.57
CA LEU A 278 -17.92 -5.73 23.80
C LEU A 278 -17.74 -4.53 24.75
N ALA A 279 -17.14 -3.47 24.23
CA ALA A 279 -17.16 -2.17 24.90
C ALA A 279 -18.62 -1.67 25.03
N PRO A 280 -18.92 -0.89 26.06
CA PRO A 280 -20.23 -0.25 26.18
C PRO A 280 -20.56 0.58 24.92
N LYS A 281 -21.84 0.61 24.55
CA LYS A 281 -22.27 1.34 23.34
C LYS A 281 -21.91 2.81 23.42
N GLY A 282 -21.19 3.31 22.42
CA GLY A 282 -20.74 4.71 22.34
C GLY A 282 -19.45 5.00 23.10
N GLU A 283 -18.86 4.02 23.78
CA GLU A 283 -17.56 4.15 24.42
C GLU A 283 -16.43 3.62 23.54
N PRO A 284 -15.21 4.15 23.68
CA PRO A 284 -14.05 3.66 22.94
C PRO A 284 -13.71 2.20 23.30
N GLY A 285 -13.53 1.36 22.29
CA GLY A 285 -13.08 -0.02 22.43
C GLY A 285 -12.05 -0.40 21.40
N GLU A 286 -11.40 -1.57 21.55
CA GLU A 286 -10.51 -2.10 20.53
C GLU A 286 -11.30 -2.38 19.25
N LEU A 287 -10.89 -1.74 18.16
CA LEU A 287 -11.50 -1.93 16.85
C LEU A 287 -11.23 -3.35 16.35
N ALA A 288 -12.27 -4.13 16.14
CA ALA A 288 -12.18 -5.43 15.50
C ALA A 288 -12.98 -5.42 14.19
N VAL A 289 -12.37 -5.94 13.12
CA VAL A 289 -12.85 -5.79 11.75
C VAL A 289 -13.19 -7.15 11.15
N HIS A 290 -14.35 -7.22 10.51
CA HIS A 290 -14.78 -8.33 9.67
C HIS A 290 -15.05 -7.85 8.26
N GLY A 291 -14.65 -8.66 7.25
CA GLY A 291 -14.90 -8.33 5.86
C GLY A 291 -14.16 -9.27 4.90
N PRO A 292 -14.54 -9.25 3.64
CA PRO A 292 -13.97 -10.16 2.64
C PRO A 292 -12.51 -9.88 2.31
N GLN A 293 -11.99 -8.72 2.68
CA GLN A 293 -10.61 -8.30 2.47
C GLN A 293 -9.65 -8.72 3.59
N ILE A 294 -10.15 -9.31 4.68
CA ILE A 294 -9.32 -9.65 5.84
C ILE A 294 -8.43 -10.86 5.55
N MET A 295 -7.17 -10.79 5.99
CA MET A 295 -6.18 -11.85 5.84
C MET A 295 -6.66 -13.18 6.41
N ARG A 296 -6.05 -14.27 5.95
CA ARG A 296 -6.33 -15.60 6.50
C ARG A 296 -5.63 -15.88 7.82
N GLY A 297 -4.54 -15.19 8.10
CA GLY A 297 -3.68 -15.35 9.26
C GLY A 297 -2.23 -15.05 8.89
N TYR A 298 -1.30 -15.40 9.78
CA TYR A 298 0.13 -15.23 9.55
C TYR A 298 0.79 -16.54 9.09
N TRP A 299 1.67 -16.43 8.09
CA TRP A 299 2.40 -17.54 7.50
C TRP A 299 3.27 -18.27 8.52
N ASN A 300 3.11 -19.59 8.63
CA ASN A 300 3.83 -20.45 9.56
C ASN A 300 3.79 -19.98 11.03
N ARG A 301 2.69 -19.37 11.45
CA ARG A 301 2.49 -18.85 12.81
C ARG A 301 1.08 -19.14 13.35
N PRO A 302 0.67 -20.43 13.46
CA PRO A 302 -0.67 -20.77 13.92
C PRO A 302 -0.91 -20.30 15.37
N GLU A 303 0.13 -20.29 16.23
CA GLU A 303 0.05 -19.82 17.62
C GLU A 303 -0.20 -18.30 17.73
N GLN A 304 0.18 -17.52 16.74
CA GLN A 304 -0.08 -16.07 16.70
C GLN A 304 -1.46 -15.74 16.12
N GLY A 305 -2.21 -16.75 15.66
CA GLY A 305 -3.63 -16.66 15.44
C GLY A 305 -4.43 -16.50 16.73
N ASN A 306 -3.94 -17.05 17.84
CA ASN A 306 -4.49 -16.82 19.17
C ASN A 306 -4.28 -15.34 19.57
N GLY A 307 -5.37 -14.61 19.73
CA GLY A 307 -5.36 -13.16 20.03
C GLY A 307 -5.31 -12.21 18.83
N THR A 308 -5.03 -12.70 17.60
CA THR A 308 -5.16 -11.88 16.39
C THR A 308 -6.62 -11.79 15.92
N PHE A 309 -7.39 -12.81 16.20
CA PHE A 309 -8.80 -12.89 15.86
C PHE A 309 -9.63 -13.24 17.08
N VAL A 310 -10.86 -12.76 17.09
CA VAL A 310 -11.93 -13.19 18.00
C VAL A 310 -13.09 -13.73 17.17
N GLU A 311 -13.69 -14.82 17.61
CA GLU A 311 -14.89 -15.39 16.98
C GLU A 311 -16.14 -14.94 17.76
N ARG A 312 -17.10 -14.35 17.05
CA ARG A 312 -18.37 -13.90 17.63
C ARG A 312 -19.48 -13.98 16.58
N ASP A 313 -20.63 -14.51 17.00
CA ASP A 313 -21.83 -14.62 16.16
C ASP A 313 -21.57 -15.34 14.82
N GLY A 314 -20.70 -16.37 14.84
CA GLY A 314 -20.29 -17.14 13.66
C GLY A 314 -19.37 -16.39 12.69
N LYS A 315 -18.89 -15.20 13.06
CA LYS A 315 -17.93 -14.39 12.29
C LYS A 315 -16.58 -14.34 12.96
N LYS A 316 -15.54 -14.29 12.14
CA LYS A 316 -14.16 -14.08 12.55
C LYS A 316 -13.79 -12.60 12.42
N TRP A 317 -13.38 -11.99 13.52
CA TRP A 317 -13.05 -10.57 13.62
C TRP A 317 -11.56 -10.38 13.82
N LEU A 318 -10.92 -9.61 12.94
CA LEU A 318 -9.52 -9.22 13.08
C LEU A 318 -9.39 -8.15 14.16
N ARG A 319 -8.63 -8.41 15.20
CA ARG A 319 -8.24 -7.42 16.20
C ARG A 319 -7.15 -6.52 15.64
N THR A 320 -7.37 -5.22 15.68
CA THR A 320 -6.44 -4.25 15.08
C THR A 320 -5.37 -3.76 16.04
N GLY A 321 -5.62 -3.85 17.34
CA GLY A 321 -4.82 -3.21 18.38
C GLY A 321 -5.02 -1.69 18.46
N ASP A 322 -5.88 -1.12 17.62
CA ASP A 322 -6.23 0.31 17.66
C ASP A 322 -7.56 0.48 18.41
N VAL A 323 -7.62 1.48 19.28
CA VAL A 323 -8.84 1.83 20.03
C VAL A 323 -9.59 2.91 19.26
N ALA A 324 -10.87 2.66 19.00
CA ALA A 324 -11.69 3.57 18.21
C ALA A 324 -13.07 3.79 18.81
N VAL A 325 -13.72 4.83 18.33
CA VAL A 325 -15.14 5.12 18.57
C VAL A 325 -15.80 5.43 17.24
N MET A 326 -17.09 5.12 17.13
CA MET A 326 -17.90 5.43 15.95
C MET A 326 -19.05 6.35 16.36
N ASP A 327 -19.24 7.44 15.62
CA ASP A 327 -20.35 8.35 15.86
C ASP A 327 -21.67 7.85 15.22
N GLU A 328 -22.74 8.61 15.43
CA GLU A 328 -24.09 8.26 14.93
C GLU A 328 -24.19 8.26 13.40
N GLU A 329 -23.29 8.96 12.71
CA GLU A 329 -23.22 9.03 11.24
C GLU A 329 -22.27 7.97 10.63
N GLY A 330 -21.66 7.12 11.50
CA GLY A 330 -20.77 6.03 11.08
C GLY A 330 -19.34 6.44 10.80
N PHE A 331 -18.91 7.65 11.22
CA PHE A 331 -17.50 8.04 11.16
C PHE A 331 -16.72 7.46 12.32
N LEU A 332 -15.58 6.88 12.00
CA LEU A 332 -14.67 6.25 12.95
C LEU A 332 -13.53 7.21 13.33
N GLU A 333 -13.24 7.30 14.63
CA GLU A 333 -12.08 8.03 15.15
C GLU A 333 -11.18 7.06 15.92
N ILE A 334 -9.87 7.04 15.58
CA ILE A 334 -8.87 6.32 16.37
C ILE A 334 -8.45 7.24 17.52
N VAL A 335 -8.64 6.75 18.74
CA VAL A 335 -8.37 7.53 19.96
C VAL A 335 -7.13 7.05 20.72
N ASP A 336 -6.71 5.79 20.51
CA ASP A 336 -5.53 5.22 21.18
C ASP A 336 -5.03 3.96 20.45
N ARG A 337 -3.94 3.36 20.96
CA ARG A 337 -3.41 2.09 20.52
C ARG A 337 -2.99 1.23 21.70
N ILE A 338 -3.34 -0.07 21.69
CA ILE A 338 -3.01 -1.06 22.71
C ILE A 338 -1.58 -1.59 22.54
#